data_8de88a9afe2a93882e5ea95faca58931
#
_entry.id   8de88a9afe2a93882e5ea95faca58931
#
_cell.length_a   1.000
_cell.length_b   1.000
_cell.length_c   1.000
_cell.angle_alpha   90.00
_cell.angle_beta   90.00
_cell.angle_gamma   90.00
#
_symmetry.space_group_name_H-M   'P 1'
#
loop_
_entity.id
_entity.type
_entity.pdbx_description
1 polymer ?
#
loop_
_entity_poly.entity_id
_entity_poly.type
_entity_poly.pdbx_seq_one_letter_code
_entity_poly.pdbx_strand_id
1 'polypeptide(L)'
;IGAWIGADIAGIVNDHYNWRTVFLVLGIPGVIVGLVIFLTVREPRRGQLDQKGGDHKGASFLESMRFLWTQRSAVHVMAASALTALWGWGLMWWTPTYLIRNFGLSPGEAGSILGPVHLIGGGLATLATSWWLAQPKMKDPRRIVRMMGWGVGLATVVSGVIYSTRSLEL
;
A
#
# COMPACT_ATOMS: atom_id res chain seq x y z
N ILE A 1 3.00 2.40 -10.30
CA ILE A 1 3.45 3.51 -11.17
C ILE A 1 3.47 4.81 -10.36
N GLY A 2 2.34 5.23 -9.75
CA GLY A 2 2.27 6.51 -9.02
C GLY A 2 3.29 6.66 -7.90
N ALA A 3 3.51 5.63 -7.10
CA ALA A 3 4.48 5.66 -6.01
C ALA A 3 5.93 5.84 -6.52
N TRP A 4 6.28 5.24 -7.65
CA TRP A 4 7.58 5.41 -8.28
C TRP A 4 7.77 6.85 -8.80
N ILE A 5 6.86 7.32 -9.65
CA ILE A 5 6.93 8.67 -10.19
C ILE A 5 6.97 9.70 -9.06
N GLY A 6 6.14 9.52 -8.02
CA GLY A 6 6.11 10.42 -6.88
C GLY A 6 7.43 10.44 -6.09
N ALA A 7 8.04 9.29 -5.84
CA ALA A 7 9.30 9.20 -5.12
C ALA A 7 10.47 9.81 -5.92
N ASP A 8 10.53 9.53 -7.22
CA ASP A 8 11.58 10.01 -8.10
C ASP A 8 11.51 11.55 -8.27
N ILE A 9 10.33 12.08 -8.60
CA ILE A 9 10.11 13.53 -8.70
C ILE A 9 10.39 14.22 -7.36
N ALA A 10 9.90 13.64 -6.24
CA ALA A 10 10.12 14.21 -4.91
C ALA A 10 11.61 14.29 -4.58
N GLY A 11 12.38 13.24 -4.87
CA GLY A 11 13.81 13.20 -4.65
C GLY A 11 14.55 14.26 -5.47
N ILE A 12 14.33 14.28 -6.79
CA ILE A 12 14.97 15.23 -7.70
C ILE A 12 14.65 16.68 -7.31
N VAL A 13 13.38 16.98 -7.07
CA VAL A 13 12.96 18.34 -6.69
C VAL A 13 13.56 18.75 -5.34
N ASN A 14 13.62 17.81 -4.37
CA ASN A 14 14.22 18.11 -3.08
C ASN A 14 15.71 18.38 -3.15
N ASP A 15 16.45 17.67 -3.99
CA ASP A 15 17.90 17.85 -4.15
C ASP A 15 18.25 19.18 -4.84
N HIS A 16 17.39 19.69 -5.76
CA HIS A 16 17.65 20.93 -6.50
C HIS A 16 17.05 22.18 -5.85
N TYR A 17 15.99 22.02 -5.08
CA TYR A 17 15.26 23.14 -4.49
C TYR A 17 15.14 23.00 -2.97
N ASN A 18 13.99 22.51 -2.49
CA ASN A 18 13.73 22.24 -1.09
C ASN A 18 12.44 21.42 -0.92
N TRP A 19 12.22 20.89 0.27
CA TRP A 19 11.06 20.07 0.59
C TRP A 19 9.70 20.80 0.37
N ARG A 20 9.64 22.13 0.52
CA ARG A 20 8.41 22.90 0.29
C ARG A 20 8.00 22.89 -1.17
N THR A 21 8.99 23.02 -2.08
CA THR A 21 8.76 22.96 -3.53
C THR A 21 8.23 21.59 -3.94
N VAL A 22 8.66 20.51 -3.30
CA VAL A 22 8.12 19.16 -3.54
C VAL A 22 6.61 19.12 -3.34
N PHE A 23 6.11 19.68 -2.23
CA PHE A 23 4.67 19.74 -1.96
C PHE A 23 3.90 20.55 -3.00
N LEU A 24 4.46 21.64 -3.51
CA LEU A 24 3.82 22.42 -4.56
C LEU A 24 3.78 21.66 -5.88
N VAL A 25 4.90 21.07 -6.29
CA VAL A 25 5.02 20.33 -7.57
C VAL A 25 4.10 19.10 -7.59
N LEU A 26 3.99 18.35 -6.49
CA LEU A 26 3.15 17.18 -6.41
C LEU A 26 1.69 17.51 -6.02
N GLY A 27 1.47 18.58 -5.28
CA GLY A 27 0.15 18.98 -4.81
C GLY A 27 -0.71 19.66 -5.88
N ILE A 28 -0.13 20.52 -6.70
CA ILE A 28 -0.88 21.25 -7.75
C ILE A 28 -1.60 20.29 -8.73
N PRO A 29 -0.94 19.26 -9.30
CA PRO A 29 -1.64 18.29 -10.12
C PRO A 29 -2.78 17.57 -9.39
N GLY A 30 -2.60 17.27 -8.10
CA GLY A 30 -3.64 16.67 -7.26
C GLY A 30 -4.88 17.56 -7.13
N VAL A 31 -4.68 18.86 -6.91
CA VAL A 31 -5.78 19.85 -6.86
C VAL A 31 -6.51 19.94 -8.19
N ILE A 32 -5.77 19.97 -9.31
CA ILE A 32 -6.34 20.02 -10.67
C ILE A 32 -7.20 18.78 -10.92
N VAL A 33 -6.68 17.58 -10.64
CA VAL A 33 -7.43 16.32 -10.78
C VAL A 33 -8.65 16.30 -9.87
N GLY A 34 -8.51 16.75 -8.62
CA GLY A 34 -9.63 16.87 -7.69
C GLY A 34 -10.74 17.79 -8.22
N LEU A 35 -10.36 18.93 -8.80
CA LEU A 35 -11.31 19.87 -9.41
C LEU A 35 -11.99 19.26 -10.65
N VAL A 36 -11.24 18.57 -11.50
CA VAL A 36 -11.81 17.88 -12.67
C VAL A 36 -12.82 16.81 -12.22
N ILE A 37 -12.47 15.99 -11.23
CA ILE A 37 -13.39 14.98 -10.68
C ILE A 37 -14.65 15.65 -10.12
N PHE A 38 -14.50 16.72 -9.34
CA PHE A 38 -15.60 17.45 -8.75
C PHE A 38 -16.56 18.01 -9.80
N LEU A 39 -16.03 18.50 -10.93
CA LEU A 39 -16.84 19.09 -12.00
C LEU A 39 -17.45 18.04 -12.95
N THR A 40 -16.82 16.88 -13.11
CA THR A 40 -17.21 15.88 -14.13
C THR A 40 -17.95 14.68 -13.56
N VAL A 41 -17.63 14.27 -12.34
CA VAL A 41 -18.21 13.06 -11.73
C VAL A 41 -19.50 13.40 -11.00
N ARG A 42 -20.60 12.84 -11.49
CA ARG A 42 -21.88 12.89 -10.77
C ARG A 42 -21.96 11.72 -9.80
N GLU A 43 -22.26 12.01 -8.54
CA GLU A 43 -22.47 10.96 -7.54
C GLU A 43 -23.72 10.13 -7.90
N PRO A 44 -23.60 8.80 -8.05
CA PRO A 44 -24.74 7.95 -8.30
C PRO A 44 -25.68 7.96 -7.08
N ARG A 45 -26.98 7.88 -7.32
CA ARG A 45 -27.96 7.80 -6.23
C ARG A 45 -27.69 6.54 -5.40
N ARG A 46 -27.71 6.69 -4.07
CA ARG A 46 -27.56 5.55 -3.14
C ARG A 46 -28.58 4.46 -3.48
N GLY A 47 -28.11 3.21 -3.59
CA GLY A 47 -28.95 2.06 -3.92
C GLY A 47 -29.20 1.83 -5.42
N GLN A 48 -28.70 2.67 -6.32
CA GLN A 48 -28.93 2.52 -7.75
C GLN A 48 -28.27 1.27 -8.34
N LEU A 49 -27.19 0.76 -7.71
CA LEU A 49 -26.48 -0.47 -8.09
C LEU A 49 -26.91 -1.68 -7.26
N ASP A 50 -27.65 -1.48 -6.19
CA ASP A 50 -28.18 -2.56 -5.37
C ASP A 50 -29.49 -3.06 -5.96
N GLN A 51 -29.46 -4.20 -6.64
CA GLN A 51 -30.64 -4.88 -7.22
C GLN A 51 -31.67 -5.32 -6.17
N LYS A 52 -31.38 -5.18 -4.88
CA LYS A 52 -32.29 -5.44 -3.76
C LYS A 52 -32.52 -4.13 -3.00
N GLY A 53 -33.53 -3.37 -3.42
CA GLY A 53 -34.09 -2.28 -2.66
C GLY A 53 -34.72 -2.77 -1.34
N GLY A 54 -33.89 -3.18 -0.41
CA GLY A 54 -34.26 -3.41 0.97
C GLY A 54 -33.98 -2.14 1.75
N ASP A 55 -35.00 -1.63 2.42
CA ASP A 55 -34.90 -0.57 3.40
C ASP A 55 -34.13 -1.10 4.64
N HIS A 56 -32.86 -1.39 4.43
CA HIS A 56 -31.96 -1.80 5.51
C HIS A 56 -31.65 -0.55 6.32
N LYS A 57 -32.38 -0.33 7.41
CA LYS A 57 -31.90 0.53 8.50
C LYS A 57 -30.48 0.06 8.82
N GLY A 58 -29.49 0.84 8.40
CA GLY A 58 -28.09 0.51 8.63
C GLY A 58 -27.89 0.23 10.10
N ALA A 59 -27.25 -0.89 10.42
CA ALA A 59 -26.88 -1.19 11.80
C ALA A 59 -26.07 -0.03 12.38
N SER A 60 -26.29 0.29 13.64
CA SER A 60 -25.49 1.31 14.34
C SER A 60 -24.01 0.92 14.30
N PHE A 61 -23.13 1.92 14.26
CA PHE A 61 -21.68 1.68 14.31
C PHE A 61 -21.30 0.77 15.50
N LEU A 62 -21.89 0.98 16.65
CA LEU A 62 -21.63 0.22 17.86
C LEU A 62 -22.08 -1.24 17.73
N GLU A 63 -23.26 -1.48 17.12
CA GLU A 63 -23.78 -2.82 16.86
C GLU A 63 -22.91 -3.57 15.87
N SER A 64 -22.46 -2.91 14.79
CA SER A 64 -21.55 -3.47 13.81
C SER A 64 -20.20 -3.84 14.43
N MET A 65 -19.66 -2.97 15.27
CA MET A 65 -18.40 -3.20 15.97
C MET A 65 -18.54 -4.38 16.96
N ARG A 66 -19.61 -4.40 17.73
CA ARG A 66 -19.90 -5.51 18.67
C ARG A 66 -20.03 -6.83 17.91
N PHE A 67 -20.74 -6.84 16.79
CA PHE A 67 -20.88 -8.03 15.93
C PHE A 67 -19.52 -8.51 15.43
N LEU A 68 -18.66 -7.62 14.92
CA LEU A 68 -17.32 -7.97 14.43
C LEU A 68 -16.46 -8.61 15.54
N TRP A 69 -16.51 -8.08 16.76
CA TRP A 69 -15.78 -8.64 17.90
C TRP A 69 -16.26 -10.02 18.33
N THR A 70 -17.52 -10.37 18.08
CA THR A 70 -18.04 -11.73 18.35
C THR A 70 -17.59 -12.75 17.31
N GLN A 71 -17.17 -12.29 16.12
CA GLN A 71 -16.72 -13.15 15.03
C GLN A 71 -15.21 -13.43 15.11
N ARG A 72 -14.82 -14.59 15.63
CA ARG A 72 -13.40 -14.96 15.78
C ARG A 72 -12.60 -14.79 14.49
N SER A 73 -13.15 -15.21 13.34
CA SER A 73 -12.49 -15.05 12.04
C SER A 73 -12.24 -13.58 11.68
N ALA A 74 -13.20 -12.69 11.93
CA ALA A 74 -13.06 -11.25 11.69
C ALA A 74 -11.94 -10.66 12.56
N VAL A 75 -11.91 -10.99 13.85
CA VAL A 75 -10.88 -10.52 14.79
C VAL A 75 -9.48 -10.96 14.33
N HIS A 76 -9.30 -12.23 13.93
CA HIS A 76 -8.00 -12.70 13.44
C HIS A 76 -7.58 -12.02 12.16
N VAL A 77 -8.51 -11.81 11.21
CA VAL A 77 -8.20 -11.09 9.96
C VAL A 77 -7.83 -9.64 10.24
N MET A 78 -8.57 -8.95 11.12
CA MET A 78 -8.26 -7.57 11.51
C MET A 78 -6.89 -7.47 12.19
N ALA A 79 -6.59 -8.37 13.12
CA ALA A 79 -5.28 -8.40 13.79
C ALA A 79 -4.14 -8.69 12.80
N ALA A 80 -4.30 -9.66 11.92
CA ALA A 80 -3.32 -9.97 10.88
C ALA A 80 -3.10 -8.79 9.93
N SER A 81 -4.18 -8.13 9.50
CA SER A 81 -4.10 -6.94 8.65
C SER A 81 -3.40 -5.78 9.35
N ALA A 82 -3.69 -5.53 10.64
CA ALA A 82 -3.04 -4.50 11.43
C ALA A 82 -1.53 -4.75 11.57
N LEU A 83 -1.13 -5.98 11.90
CA LEU A 83 0.28 -6.36 12.01
C LEU A 83 1.02 -6.26 10.68
N THR A 84 0.40 -6.74 9.59
CA THR A 84 0.98 -6.64 8.25
C THR A 84 1.11 -5.19 7.80
N ALA A 85 0.11 -4.36 8.08
CA ALA A 85 0.15 -2.93 7.78
C ALA A 85 1.26 -2.23 8.59
N LEU A 86 1.37 -2.49 9.89
CA LEU A 86 2.42 -1.93 10.73
C LEU A 86 3.82 -2.27 10.20
N TRP A 87 4.05 -3.53 9.84
CA TRP A 87 5.31 -3.98 9.26
C TRP A 87 5.56 -3.36 7.87
N GLY A 88 4.61 -3.45 6.95
CA GLY A 88 4.78 -2.97 5.57
C GLY A 88 4.92 -1.45 5.46
N TRP A 89 4.07 -0.71 6.17
CA TRP A 89 4.19 0.76 6.23
C TRP A 89 5.45 1.20 6.97
N GLY A 90 5.84 0.48 8.04
CA GLY A 90 7.09 0.73 8.74
C GLY A 90 8.28 0.63 7.80
N LEU A 91 8.42 -0.45 7.04
CA LEU A 91 9.48 -0.59 6.06
C LEU A 91 9.42 0.49 4.98
N MET A 92 8.24 0.75 4.43
CA MET A 92 8.07 1.74 3.36
C MET A 92 8.54 3.14 3.78
N TRP A 93 8.23 3.56 5.01
CA TRP A 93 8.58 4.91 5.49
C TRP A 93 10.01 5.00 6.03
N TRP A 94 10.55 3.93 6.61
CA TRP A 94 11.87 3.97 7.21
C TRP A 94 13.01 3.56 6.27
N THR A 95 12.75 2.82 5.19
CA THR A 95 13.78 2.41 4.23
C THR A 95 14.54 3.59 3.60
N PRO A 96 13.89 4.67 3.12
CA PRO A 96 14.63 5.82 2.61
C PRO A 96 15.56 6.44 3.66
N THR A 97 15.06 6.60 4.89
CA THR A 97 15.85 7.14 5.99
C THR A 97 17.02 6.23 6.36
N TYR A 98 16.83 4.91 6.31
CA TYR A 98 17.89 3.93 6.53
C TYR A 98 19.00 4.06 5.47
N LEU A 99 18.65 4.17 4.19
CA LEU A 99 19.60 4.35 3.10
C LEU A 99 20.41 5.65 3.25
N ILE A 100 19.73 6.75 3.53
CA ILE A 100 20.36 8.06 3.71
C ILE A 100 21.33 8.04 4.91
N ARG A 101 20.93 7.47 6.05
CA ARG A 101 21.74 7.50 7.27
C ARG A 101 22.90 6.52 7.28
N ASN A 102 22.72 5.32 6.75
CA ASN A 102 23.73 4.28 6.84
C ASN A 102 24.69 4.27 5.63
N PHE A 103 24.24 4.76 4.48
CA PHE A 103 25.03 4.74 3.25
C PHE A 103 25.34 6.14 2.72
N GLY A 104 24.91 7.20 3.40
CA GLY A 104 25.21 8.57 3.03
C GLY A 104 24.59 9.05 1.74
N LEU A 105 23.53 8.37 1.26
CA LEU A 105 22.85 8.71 0.01
C LEU A 105 22.06 10.03 0.15
N SER A 106 21.95 10.78 -0.96
CA SER A 106 21.02 11.89 -1.05
C SER A 106 19.57 11.39 -1.12
N PRO A 107 18.57 12.22 -0.79
CA PRO A 107 17.17 11.88 -0.97
C PRO A 107 16.81 11.47 -2.41
N GLY A 108 17.42 12.10 -3.42
CA GLY A 108 17.25 11.76 -4.83
C GLY A 108 17.81 10.39 -5.18
N GLU A 109 19.02 10.07 -4.72
CA GLU A 109 19.62 8.75 -4.89
C GLU A 109 18.79 7.65 -4.22
N ALA A 110 18.33 7.87 -3.00
CA ALA A 110 17.44 6.93 -2.33
C ALA A 110 16.13 6.73 -3.10
N GLY A 111 15.53 7.80 -3.64
CA GLY A 111 14.33 7.77 -4.47
C GLY A 111 14.53 6.99 -5.77
N SER A 112 15.64 7.22 -6.48
CA SER A 112 15.97 6.56 -7.74
C SER A 112 16.25 5.06 -7.59
N ILE A 113 16.72 4.61 -6.42
CA ILE A 113 16.87 3.19 -6.10
C ILE A 113 15.51 2.57 -5.75
N LEU A 114 14.77 3.20 -4.85
CA LEU A 114 13.51 2.63 -4.33
C LEU A 114 12.35 2.69 -5.34
N GLY A 115 12.33 3.70 -6.20
CA GLY A 115 11.30 3.86 -7.22
C GLY A 115 11.17 2.64 -8.14
N PRO A 116 12.22 2.24 -8.87
CA PRO A 116 12.21 1.04 -9.71
C PRO A 116 11.91 -0.25 -8.92
N VAL A 117 12.45 -0.40 -7.70
CA VAL A 117 12.18 -1.56 -6.84
C VAL A 117 10.69 -1.66 -6.53
N HIS A 118 10.03 -0.58 -6.16
CA HIS A 118 8.59 -0.57 -5.92
C HIS A 118 7.77 -0.81 -7.19
N LEU A 119 8.18 -0.23 -8.34
CA LEU A 119 7.48 -0.42 -9.60
C LEU A 119 7.59 -1.86 -10.10
N ILE A 120 8.81 -2.37 -10.22
CA ILE A 120 9.07 -3.69 -10.79
C ILE A 120 8.65 -4.77 -9.78
N GLY A 121 9.13 -4.70 -8.55
CA GLY A 121 8.80 -5.68 -7.51
C GLY A 121 7.32 -5.70 -7.17
N GLY A 122 6.72 -4.53 -6.90
CA GLY A 122 5.30 -4.41 -6.60
C GLY A 122 4.42 -4.75 -7.80
N GLY A 123 4.79 -4.31 -9.00
CA GLY A 123 4.08 -4.62 -10.25
C GLY A 123 4.08 -6.11 -10.56
N LEU A 124 5.25 -6.75 -10.56
CA LEU A 124 5.38 -8.18 -10.79
C LEU A 124 4.67 -9.01 -9.71
N ALA A 125 4.81 -8.64 -8.43
CA ALA A 125 4.11 -9.31 -7.35
C ALA A 125 2.60 -9.21 -7.50
N THR A 126 2.07 -8.05 -7.89
CA THR A 126 0.63 -7.87 -8.13
C THR A 126 0.14 -8.71 -9.29
N LEU A 127 0.85 -8.73 -10.42
CA LEU A 127 0.50 -9.54 -11.58
C LEU A 127 0.57 -11.04 -11.26
N ALA A 128 1.64 -11.49 -10.62
CA ALA A 128 1.83 -12.88 -10.23
C ALA A 128 0.74 -13.34 -9.25
N THR A 129 0.42 -12.51 -8.25
CA THR A 129 -0.62 -12.80 -7.26
C THR A 129 -2.00 -12.84 -7.92
N SER A 130 -2.31 -11.88 -8.79
CA SER A 130 -3.59 -11.83 -9.52
C SER A 130 -3.76 -13.04 -10.43
N TRP A 131 -2.71 -13.41 -11.17
CA TRP A 131 -2.73 -14.60 -12.02
C TRP A 131 -2.90 -15.88 -11.20
N TRP A 132 -2.22 -15.99 -10.07
CA TRP A 132 -2.34 -17.14 -9.19
C TRP A 132 -3.73 -17.27 -8.57
N LEU A 133 -4.30 -16.16 -8.08
CA LEU A 133 -5.64 -16.12 -7.51
C LEU A 133 -6.74 -16.41 -8.52
N ALA A 134 -6.51 -16.12 -9.81
CA ALA A 134 -7.44 -16.46 -10.90
C ALA A 134 -7.56 -17.97 -11.17
N GLN A 135 -6.64 -18.80 -10.66
CA GLN A 135 -6.68 -20.24 -10.88
C GLN A 135 -7.85 -20.90 -10.12
N PRO A 136 -8.53 -21.89 -10.72
CA PRO A 136 -9.65 -22.60 -10.09
C PRO A 136 -9.32 -23.25 -8.75
N LYS A 137 -8.06 -23.64 -8.56
CA LYS A 137 -7.54 -24.23 -7.30
C LYS A 137 -7.53 -23.26 -6.13
N MET A 138 -7.58 -21.94 -6.38
CA MET A 138 -7.53 -20.88 -5.36
C MET A 138 -8.92 -20.38 -4.93
N LYS A 139 -10.00 -21.07 -5.32
CA LYS A 139 -11.35 -20.76 -4.84
C LYS A 139 -11.56 -21.08 -3.36
N ASP A 140 -10.67 -21.90 -2.75
CA ASP A 140 -10.72 -22.20 -1.33
C ASP A 140 -10.09 -21.07 -0.50
N PRO A 141 -10.86 -20.34 0.35
CA PRO A 141 -10.35 -19.25 1.18
C PRO A 141 -9.18 -19.67 2.10
N ARG A 142 -9.15 -20.93 2.55
CA ARG A 142 -8.09 -21.46 3.42
C ARG A 142 -6.73 -21.48 2.71
N ARG A 143 -6.72 -21.74 1.40
CA ARG A 143 -5.49 -21.70 0.58
C ARG A 143 -4.98 -20.28 0.42
N ILE A 144 -5.89 -19.33 0.20
CA ILE A 144 -5.55 -17.90 0.08
C ILE A 144 -4.90 -17.42 1.37
N VAL A 145 -5.52 -17.68 2.52
CA VAL A 145 -4.99 -17.26 3.83
C VAL A 145 -3.62 -17.89 4.11
N ARG A 146 -3.44 -19.17 3.80
CA ARG A 146 -2.12 -19.84 3.96
C ARG A 146 -1.06 -19.23 3.05
N MET A 147 -1.39 -18.95 1.80
CA MET A 147 -0.46 -18.31 0.85
C MET A 147 -0.04 -16.92 1.36
N MET A 148 -1.00 -16.11 1.82
CA MET A 148 -0.70 -14.80 2.41
C MET A 148 0.20 -14.92 3.63
N GLY A 149 -0.07 -15.88 4.52
CA GLY A 149 0.75 -16.14 5.70
C GLY A 149 2.19 -16.51 5.35
N TRP A 150 2.39 -17.42 4.39
CA TRP A 150 3.73 -17.77 3.91
C TRP A 150 4.44 -16.60 3.24
N GLY A 151 3.71 -15.81 2.42
CA GLY A 151 4.25 -14.62 1.76
C GLY A 151 4.75 -13.58 2.76
N VAL A 152 3.94 -13.25 3.76
CA VAL A 152 4.34 -12.29 4.82
C VAL A 152 5.48 -12.86 5.66
N GLY A 153 5.43 -14.14 6.05
CA GLY A 153 6.51 -14.79 6.80
C GLY A 153 7.84 -14.74 6.07
N LEU A 154 7.87 -15.11 4.79
CA LEU A 154 9.07 -15.04 3.96
C LEU A 154 9.59 -13.60 3.84
N ALA A 155 8.70 -12.65 3.55
CA ALA A 155 9.06 -11.24 3.41
C ALA A 155 9.63 -10.67 4.73
N THR A 156 9.11 -11.07 5.89
CA THR A 156 9.64 -10.67 7.20
C THR A 156 11.06 -11.20 7.41
N VAL A 157 11.33 -12.47 7.10
CA VAL A 157 12.67 -13.05 7.21
C VAL A 157 13.64 -12.35 6.27
N VAL A 158 13.27 -12.18 5.00
CA VAL A 158 14.11 -11.50 4.00
C VAL A 158 14.40 -10.06 4.42
N SER A 159 13.42 -9.31 4.88
CA SER A 159 13.66 -7.95 5.38
C SER A 159 14.59 -7.94 6.59
N GLY A 160 14.43 -8.87 7.53
CA GLY A 160 15.32 -9.00 8.67
C GLY A 160 16.78 -9.23 8.25
N VAL A 161 17.02 -10.09 7.25
CA VAL A 161 18.36 -10.33 6.71
C VAL A 161 18.91 -9.06 6.03
N ILE A 162 18.13 -8.40 5.16
CA ILE A 162 18.55 -7.20 4.44
C ILE A 162 18.96 -6.09 5.42
N TYR A 163 18.17 -5.81 6.44
CA TYR A 163 18.48 -4.75 7.42
C TYR A 163 19.56 -5.13 8.43
N SER A 164 19.93 -6.42 8.51
CA SER A 164 21.08 -6.89 9.31
C SER A 164 22.40 -6.80 8.56
N THR A 165 22.39 -6.77 7.23
CA THR A 165 23.59 -6.64 6.41
C THR A 165 24.01 -5.18 6.32
N ARG A 166 25.31 -4.91 6.52
CA ARG A 166 25.89 -3.55 6.51
C ARG A 166 26.51 -3.18 5.16
N SER A 167 26.45 -4.03 4.16
CA SER A 167 27.03 -3.81 2.83
C SER A 167 25.95 -3.64 1.79
N LEU A 168 26.09 -2.62 0.95
CA LEU A 168 25.31 -2.41 -0.28
C LEU A 168 25.90 -3.21 -1.46
N GLU A 169 26.57 -4.30 -1.24
CA GLU A 169 27.00 -5.19 -2.30
C GLU A 169 25.74 -5.91 -2.85
N LEU A 170 25.13 -5.28 -3.84
CA LEU A 170 24.10 -5.83 -4.71
C LEU A 170 24.70 -6.08 -6.09
#